data_5c6f7d73b58def3f58b03c40bec0fe97
#
_entry.id   5c6f7d73b58def3f58b03c40bec0fe97
#
_cell.length_a   1.000
_cell.length_b   1.000
_cell.length_c   1.000
_cell.angle_alpha   90.00
_cell.angle_beta   90.00
_cell.angle_gamma   90.00
#
_symmetry.space_group_name_H-M   'P 1'
#
loop_
_entity.id
_entity.type
_entity.pdbx_description
1 polymer ?
#
loop_
_entity_poly.entity_id
_entity_poly.type
_entity_poly.pdbx_seq_one_letter_code
_entity_poly.pdbx_strand_id
1 'polypeptide(L)'
;MIRSLILLAALALANPAFAQDAPVKTAPAAAPPLAGGPAAAAPKKPSNLVEALIAAGFDPHTKLLGESVQVMSGQRATLDIAGGKPVLEAVETGHVDMAQPDGTPDSYKPLPAGKVAFAVDGSAAKKQSFLKIWNGLPHAVGYMAEITAIHEGKLAKRMAQVCAVPGAGTNYEMWPDPVIAVTLSKIAEIADDKITCK
;
A
#
# COMPACT_ATOMS: atom_id res chain seq x y z
N MET A 1 42.93 -2.34 22.65
CA MET A 1 43.18 -3.80 22.51
C MET A 1 42.35 -4.51 23.55
N ILE A 2 41.15 -4.97 23.22
CA ILE A 2 40.39 -5.96 24.03
C ILE A 2 39.63 -6.80 23.02
N ARG A 3 40.04 -8.06 22.87
CA ARG A 3 39.37 -9.09 22.07
C ARG A 3 38.36 -9.77 22.97
N SER A 4 37.06 -9.69 22.65
CA SER A 4 36.01 -10.51 23.24
C SER A 4 35.69 -11.69 22.35
N LEU A 5 36.03 -12.88 22.85
CA LEU A 5 35.69 -14.19 22.33
C LEU A 5 34.21 -14.44 22.67
N ILE A 6 33.34 -14.73 21.71
CA ILE A 6 31.98 -15.24 21.95
C ILE A 6 31.94 -16.70 21.55
N LEU A 7 31.66 -17.52 22.56
CA LEU A 7 31.52 -18.96 22.52
C LEU A 7 30.19 -19.35 21.89
N LEU A 8 30.18 -20.16 20.80
CA LEU A 8 29.00 -20.82 20.26
C LEU A 8 28.70 -22.08 21.07
N ALA A 9 27.53 -22.14 21.70
CA ALA A 9 26.98 -23.36 22.28
C ALA A 9 25.93 -23.94 21.33
N ALA A 10 26.22 -25.10 20.74
CA ALA A 10 25.27 -25.89 19.96
C ALA A 10 24.47 -26.80 20.90
N LEU A 11 23.13 -26.62 20.95
CA LEU A 11 22.22 -27.55 21.62
C LEU A 11 21.61 -28.48 20.58
N ALA A 12 21.99 -29.75 20.60
CA ALA A 12 21.33 -30.84 19.88
C ALA A 12 20.16 -31.35 20.73
N LEU A 13 18.94 -31.25 20.24
CA LEU A 13 17.75 -31.87 20.81
C LEU A 13 17.41 -33.13 20.00
N ALA A 14 17.60 -34.28 20.62
CA ALA A 14 17.18 -35.61 20.13
C ALA A 14 15.67 -35.78 20.40
N ASN A 15 14.90 -36.11 19.35
CA ASN A 15 13.50 -36.52 19.46
C ASN A 15 13.44 -38.06 19.69
N PRO A 16 12.73 -38.55 20.70
CA PRO A 16 12.40 -39.97 20.79
C PRO A 16 11.18 -40.32 19.94
N ALA A 17 11.33 -41.32 19.10
CA ALA A 17 10.24 -41.91 18.34
C ALA A 17 9.35 -42.74 19.29
N PHE A 18 8.09 -42.40 19.41
CA PHE A 18 7.06 -43.27 20.00
C PHE A 18 6.36 -44.02 18.88
N ALA A 19 6.60 -45.31 18.78
CA ALA A 19 5.76 -46.25 18.06
C ALA A 19 4.54 -46.55 18.92
N GLN A 20 3.34 -46.26 18.43
CA GLN A 20 2.08 -46.74 19.01
C GLN A 20 1.40 -47.66 18.00
N ASP A 21 1.35 -48.95 18.38
CA ASP A 21 0.47 -49.92 17.75
C ASP A 21 -0.99 -49.56 18.01
N ALA A 22 -1.77 -49.33 16.95
CA ALA A 22 -3.20 -49.14 17.03
C ALA A 22 -3.93 -50.40 16.54
N PRO A 23 -4.95 -50.87 17.26
CA PRO A 23 -5.71 -52.08 16.87
C PRO A 23 -6.55 -51.84 15.63
N VAL A 24 -6.51 -52.83 14.72
CA VAL A 24 -7.33 -52.92 13.51
C VAL A 24 -8.82 -53.00 13.89
N LYS A 25 -9.55 -51.95 13.59
CA LYS A 25 -11.03 -51.93 13.72
C LYS A 25 -11.67 -52.21 12.37
N THR A 26 -12.39 -53.30 12.30
CA THR A 26 -13.15 -53.81 11.15
C THR A 26 -14.06 -52.75 10.59
N ALA A 27 -13.98 -52.47 9.29
CA ALA A 27 -14.84 -51.51 8.57
C ALA A 27 -16.28 -52.02 8.42
N PRO A 28 -17.29 -51.19 8.63
CA PRO A 28 -18.66 -51.47 8.20
C PRO A 28 -18.81 -51.23 6.69
N ALA A 29 -19.72 -52.01 6.08
CA ALA A 29 -19.99 -52.07 4.65
C ALA A 29 -20.28 -50.71 4.00
N ALA A 30 -19.74 -50.56 2.78
CA ALA A 30 -19.89 -49.37 1.93
C ALA A 30 -21.38 -49.06 1.61
N ALA A 31 -21.79 -47.84 1.91
CA ALA A 31 -23.03 -47.25 1.40
C ALA A 31 -22.90 -46.88 -0.10
N PRO A 32 -23.96 -46.96 -0.91
CA PRO A 32 -23.88 -46.63 -2.34
C PRO A 32 -23.54 -45.16 -2.58
N PRO A 33 -22.82 -44.83 -3.69
CA PRO A 33 -22.44 -43.46 -3.99
C PRO A 33 -23.63 -42.57 -4.29
N LEU A 34 -23.83 -41.53 -3.49
CA LEU A 34 -24.73 -40.44 -3.79
C LEU A 34 -24.31 -39.74 -5.09
N ALA A 35 -25.26 -39.60 -6.02
CA ALA A 35 -25.06 -38.95 -7.33
C ALA A 35 -24.39 -37.60 -7.17
N GLY A 36 -23.28 -37.40 -7.90
CA GLY A 36 -22.47 -36.20 -7.88
C GLY A 36 -23.27 -34.95 -8.25
N GLY A 37 -23.43 -34.07 -7.30
CA GLY A 37 -23.76 -32.67 -7.58
C GLY A 37 -22.66 -32.02 -8.43
N PRO A 38 -22.99 -30.98 -9.24
CA PRO A 38 -21.97 -30.32 -10.07
C PRO A 38 -20.81 -29.84 -9.19
N ALA A 39 -19.63 -30.36 -9.50
CA ALA A 39 -18.42 -29.94 -8.82
C ALA A 39 -18.27 -28.41 -8.97
N ALA A 40 -18.27 -27.70 -7.86
CA ALA A 40 -18.00 -26.27 -7.85
C ALA A 40 -16.64 -26.04 -8.55
N ALA A 41 -16.67 -25.26 -9.64
CA ALA A 41 -15.46 -24.96 -10.40
C ALA A 41 -14.42 -24.33 -9.44
N ALA A 42 -13.21 -24.87 -9.43
CA ALA A 42 -12.13 -24.31 -8.63
C ALA A 42 -11.91 -22.83 -8.99
N PRO A 43 -11.68 -21.95 -8.02
CA PRO A 43 -11.46 -20.53 -8.29
C PRO A 43 -10.28 -20.37 -9.24
N LYS A 44 -10.49 -19.64 -10.34
CA LYS A 44 -9.44 -19.35 -11.31
C LYS A 44 -8.34 -18.52 -10.64
N LYS A 45 -7.08 -18.91 -10.82
CA LYS A 45 -5.94 -18.13 -10.34
C LYS A 45 -5.97 -16.75 -11.03
N PRO A 46 -5.80 -15.62 -10.29
CA PRO A 46 -5.77 -14.29 -10.89
C PRO A 46 -4.69 -14.20 -11.98
N SER A 47 -5.05 -13.60 -13.12
CA SER A 47 -4.15 -13.50 -14.28
C SER A 47 -3.23 -12.28 -14.21
N ASN A 48 -3.57 -11.27 -13.39
CA ASN A 48 -2.83 -10.03 -13.22
C ASN A 48 -2.98 -9.47 -11.81
N LEU A 49 -2.19 -8.43 -11.48
CA LEU A 49 -2.18 -7.79 -10.16
C LEU A 49 -3.55 -7.22 -9.77
N VAL A 50 -4.26 -6.60 -10.72
CA VAL A 50 -5.58 -5.98 -10.45
C VAL A 50 -6.59 -7.04 -10.03
N GLU A 51 -6.67 -8.15 -10.76
CA GLU A 51 -7.53 -9.29 -10.39
C GLU A 51 -7.16 -9.88 -9.03
N ALA A 52 -5.85 -9.98 -8.74
CA ALA A 52 -5.38 -10.46 -7.45
C ALA A 52 -5.80 -9.53 -6.30
N LEU A 53 -5.74 -8.21 -6.51
CA LEU A 53 -6.20 -7.21 -5.54
C LEU A 53 -7.70 -7.30 -5.29
N ILE A 54 -8.50 -7.40 -6.35
CA ILE A 54 -9.96 -7.56 -6.27
C ILE A 54 -10.31 -8.86 -5.53
N ALA A 55 -9.65 -9.97 -5.87
CA ALA A 55 -9.85 -11.26 -5.19
C ALA A 55 -9.49 -11.22 -3.70
N ALA A 56 -8.55 -10.35 -3.31
CA ALA A 56 -8.19 -10.06 -1.92
C ALA A 56 -9.15 -9.07 -1.24
N GLY A 57 -10.23 -8.62 -1.90
CA GLY A 57 -11.19 -7.66 -1.38
C GLY A 57 -10.71 -6.20 -1.40
N PHE A 58 -9.64 -5.90 -2.14
CA PHE A 58 -9.13 -4.55 -2.31
C PHE A 58 -9.74 -3.90 -3.56
N ASP A 59 -10.25 -2.67 -3.42
CA ASP A 59 -10.74 -1.89 -4.55
C ASP A 59 -9.59 -1.09 -5.20
N PRO A 60 -9.16 -1.43 -6.43
CA PRO A 60 -8.01 -0.84 -7.09
C PRO A 60 -8.32 0.49 -7.80
N HIS A 61 -9.12 1.36 -7.22
CA HIS A 61 -9.47 2.65 -7.78
C HIS A 61 -9.07 3.79 -6.85
N THR A 62 -8.57 4.87 -7.44
CA THR A 62 -8.42 6.15 -6.74
C THR A 62 -9.80 6.75 -6.50
N LYS A 63 -10.15 7.01 -5.24
CA LYS A 63 -11.49 7.45 -4.83
C LYS A 63 -11.52 8.08 -3.46
N LEU A 64 -12.61 8.78 -3.16
CA LEU A 64 -12.94 9.18 -1.80
C LEU A 64 -13.44 7.99 -0.96
N LEU A 65 -13.02 7.96 0.29
CA LEU A 65 -13.43 7.04 1.35
C LEU A 65 -13.91 7.88 2.55
N GLY A 66 -15.12 8.44 2.44
CA GLY A 66 -15.59 9.45 3.41
C GLY A 66 -14.76 10.74 3.35
N GLU A 67 -14.05 11.07 4.43
CA GLU A 67 -13.16 12.24 4.49
C GLU A 67 -11.69 11.90 4.16
N SER A 68 -11.44 10.71 3.65
CA SER A 68 -10.12 10.25 3.21
C SER A 68 -10.12 10.06 1.70
N VAL A 69 -8.94 10.05 1.09
CA VAL A 69 -8.77 9.70 -0.33
C VAL A 69 -7.77 8.56 -0.47
N GLN A 70 -8.17 7.52 -1.19
CA GLN A 70 -7.26 6.47 -1.65
C GLN A 70 -6.68 6.88 -2.99
N VAL A 71 -5.36 6.89 -3.11
CA VAL A 71 -4.63 7.15 -4.37
C VAL A 71 -3.86 5.90 -4.75
N MET A 72 -4.11 5.39 -5.95
CA MET A 72 -3.45 4.22 -6.50
C MET A 72 -2.10 4.55 -7.11
N SER A 73 -1.18 3.60 -7.08
CA SER A 73 0.10 3.71 -7.79
C SER A 73 -0.12 3.93 -9.30
N GLY A 74 0.65 4.86 -9.90
CA GLY A 74 0.48 5.32 -11.27
C GLY A 74 -0.67 6.31 -11.48
N GLN A 75 -1.25 6.86 -10.40
CA GLN A 75 -2.35 7.82 -10.47
C GLN A 75 -2.10 9.06 -9.60
N ARG A 76 -2.70 10.17 -10.01
CA ARG A 76 -2.77 11.43 -9.27
C ARG A 76 -4.23 11.78 -8.97
N ALA A 77 -4.53 12.07 -7.71
CA ALA A 77 -5.80 12.67 -7.27
C ALA A 77 -5.62 14.17 -7.09
N THR A 78 -6.49 14.98 -7.69
CA THR A 78 -6.58 16.43 -7.45
C THR A 78 -7.78 16.70 -6.57
N LEU A 79 -7.58 17.47 -5.50
CA LEU A 79 -8.57 17.73 -4.45
C LEU A 79 -8.82 19.23 -4.29
N ASP A 80 -10.08 19.57 -4.04
CA ASP A 80 -10.48 20.79 -3.37
C ASP A 80 -10.62 20.51 -1.86
N ILE A 81 -10.02 21.33 -1.01
CA ILE A 81 -10.11 21.21 0.45
C ILE A 81 -10.61 22.51 1.13
N ALA A 82 -10.97 23.53 0.36
CA ALA A 82 -11.38 24.83 0.89
C ALA A 82 -12.61 24.76 1.83
N GLY A 83 -13.48 23.78 1.63
CA GLY A 83 -14.64 23.53 2.49
C GLY A 83 -14.36 22.76 3.79
N GLY A 84 -13.08 22.51 4.11
CA GLY A 84 -12.66 21.68 5.28
C GLY A 84 -12.87 20.18 5.09
N LYS A 85 -13.42 19.76 3.96
CA LYS A 85 -13.56 18.36 3.56
C LYS A 85 -12.98 18.15 2.17
N PRO A 86 -12.23 17.07 1.92
CA PRO A 86 -11.68 16.83 0.59
C PRO A 86 -12.80 16.50 -0.41
N VAL A 87 -12.78 17.17 -1.55
CA VAL A 87 -13.60 16.87 -2.71
C VAL A 87 -12.68 16.42 -3.83
N LEU A 88 -12.87 15.21 -4.34
CA LEU A 88 -12.09 14.68 -5.45
C LEU A 88 -12.57 15.31 -6.77
N GLU A 89 -11.75 16.13 -7.41
CA GLU A 89 -12.09 16.81 -8.65
C GLU A 89 -11.61 16.07 -9.90
N ALA A 90 -10.42 15.46 -9.83
CA ALA A 90 -9.87 14.75 -10.95
C ALA A 90 -8.99 13.56 -10.51
N VAL A 91 -8.95 12.54 -11.36
CA VAL A 91 -7.99 11.45 -11.30
C VAL A 91 -7.29 11.36 -12.64
N GLU A 92 -5.96 11.37 -12.63
CA GLU A 92 -5.13 11.27 -13.83
C GLU A 92 -4.19 10.08 -13.69
N THR A 93 -3.95 9.37 -14.79
CA THR A 93 -2.92 8.33 -14.86
C THR A 93 -1.62 8.94 -15.39
N GLY A 94 -0.49 8.59 -14.78
CA GLY A 94 0.79 9.16 -15.15
C GLY A 94 1.92 8.68 -14.25
N HIS A 95 3.05 9.39 -14.30
CA HIS A 95 4.23 9.11 -13.49
C HIS A 95 4.78 10.39 -12.85
N VAL A 96 5.50 10.21 -11.75
CA VAL A 96 6.27 11.28 -11.10
C VAL A 96 7.75 11.19 -11.53
N ASP A 97 8.41 12.34 -11.66
CA ASP A 97 9.82 12.48 -12.05
C ASP A 97 10.76 11.62 -11.19
N MET A 98 10.57 11.63 -9.88
CA MET A 98 11.39 10.86 -8.93
C MET A 98 11.32 9.34 -9.15
N ALA A 99 10.22 8.82 -9.70
CA ALA A 99 10.07 7.39 -10.01
C ALA A 99 10.83 7.00 -11.29
N GLN A 100 11.10 7.96 -12.17
CA GLN A 100 11.75 7.70 -13.45
C GLN A 100 13.28 7.58 -13.30
N PRO A 101 13.91 6.52 -13.86
CA PRO A 101 15.35 6.32 -13.74
C PRO A 101 16.17 7.32 -14.55
N ASP A 102 15.60 7.89 -15.61
CA ASP A 102 16.23 8.82 -16.55
C ASP A 102 15.96 10.30 -16.26
N GLY A 103 15.20 10.58 -15.18
CA GLY A 103 14.83 11.93 -14.79
C GLY A 103 13.74 12.55 -15.67
N THR A 104 12.97 11.73 -16.41
CA THR A 104 11.79 12.20 -17.16
C THR A 104 10.87 13.01 -16.23
N PRO A 105 10.45 14.22 -16.64
CA PRO A 105 9.55 15.07 -15.85
C PRO A 105 8.19 14.39 -15.57
N ASP A 106 7.47 14.91 -14.58
CA ASP A 106 6.09 14.50 -14.32
C ASP A 106 5.23 14.52 -15.60
N SER A 107 4.43 13.47 -15.79
CA SER A 107 3.53 13.39 -16.95
C SER A 107 2.17 14.05 -16.72
N TYR A 108 1.92 14.55 -15.51
CA TYR A 108 0.65 15.17 -15.13
C TYR A 108 0.51 16.60 -15.66
N LYS A 109 -0.73 17.04 -15.87
CA LYS A 109 -1.02 18.43 -16.20
C LYS A 109 -0.62 19.37 -15.06
N PRO A 110 -0.34 20.64 -15.32
CA PRO A 110 -0.12 21.62 -14.25
C PRO A 110 -1.27 21.63 -13.24
N LEU A 111 -0.95 21.72 -11.95
CA LEU A 111 -1.97 21.79 -10.91
C LEU A 111 -2.72 23.12 -11.01
N PRO A 112 -4.07 23.12 -11.03
CA PRO A 112 -4.85 24.37 -10.93
C PRO A 112 -4.54 25.09 -9.61
N ALA A 113 -4.54 26.41 -9.65
CA ALA A 113 -4.37 27.23 -8.45
C ALA A 113 -5.46 26.94 -7.40
N GLY A 114 -5.10 26.98 -6.12
CA GLY A 114 -6.03 26.73 -5.02
C GLY A 114 -6.40 25.26 -4.81
N LYS A 115 -5.69 24.33 -5.46
CA LYS A 115 -5.91 22.88 -5.31
C LYS A 115 -4.70 22.18 -4.69
N VAL A 116 -4.95 20.99 -4.18
CA VAL A 116 -3.90 20.07 -3.70
C VAL A 116 -3.94 18.80 -4.53
N ALA A 117 -2.79 18.25 -4.87
CA ALA A 117 -2.74 16.98 -5.58
C ALA A 117 -1.77 16.01 -4.93
N PHE A 118 -2.11 14.73 -5.01
CA PHE A 118 -1.31 13.62 -4.49
C PHE A 118 -1.14 12.58 -5.58
N ALA A 119 0.09 12.22 -5.91
CA ALA A 119 0.39 11.15 -6.86
C ALA A 119 1.23 10.07 -6.20
N VAL A 120 0.84 8.82 -6.40
CA VAL A 120 1.60 7.65 -5.97
C VAL A 120 2.23 7.01 -7.19
N ASP A 121 3.51 6.67 -7.11
CA ASP A 121 4.21 5.99 -8.18
C ASP A 121 5.29 5.06 -7.60
N GLY A 122 5.85 4.19 -8.43
CA GLY A 122 6.89 3.25 -8.05
C GLY A 122 7.97 3.10 -9.11
N SER A 123 9.20 2.89 -8.66
CA SER A 123 10.33 2.61 -9.52
C SER A 123 10.94 1.25 -9.21
N ALA A 124 10.78 0.30 -10.13
CA ALA A 124 11.43 -1.00 -10.02
C ALA A 124 12.96 -0.89 -10.04
N ALA A 125 13.51 0.07 -10.81
CA ALA A 125 14.95 0.30 -10.89
C ALA A 125 15.52 0.86 -9.58
N LYS A 126 14.81 1.76 -8.92
CA LYS A 126 15.19 2.33 -7.62
C LYS A 126 14.75 1.48 -6.43
N LYS A 127 13.89 0.47 -6.65
CA LYS A 127 13.26 -0.35 -5.61
C LYS A 127 12.58 0.50 -4.52
N GLN A 128 11.87 1.53 -4.95
CA GLN A 128 11.22 2.52 -4.09
C GLN A 128 9.85 2.88 -4.64
N SER A 129 8.97 3.29 -3.73
CA SER A 129 7.71 3.96 -4.06
C SER A 129 7.74 5.39 -3.56
N PHE A 130 7.02 6.25 -4.24
CA PHE A 130 7.00 7.68 -4.05
C PHE A 130 5.57 8.17 -3.88
N LEU A 131 5.36 9.09 -2.95
CA LEU A 131 4.21 9.96 -2.93
C LEU A 131 4.71 11.38 -3.21
N LYS A 132 4.26 11.97 -4.29
CA LYS A 132 4.50 13.38 -4.60
C LYS A 132 3.26 14.19 -4.28
N ILE A 133 3.45 15.32 -3.63
CA ILE A 133 2.38 16.20 -3.20
C ILE A 133 2.65 17.58 -3.80
N TRP A 134 1.65 18.16 -4.44
CA TRP A 134 1.65 19.55 -4.88
C TRP A 134 0.60 20.30 -4.06
N ASN A 135 1.02 21.36 -3.41
CA ASN A 135 0.14 22.26 -2.67
C ASN A 135 0.05 23.59 -3.41
N GLY A 136 -1.08 23.83 -4.09
CA GLY A 136 -1.39 25.08 -4.78
C GLY A 136 -2.14 26.11 -3.91
N LEU A 137 -2.27 25.86 -2.61
CA LEU A 137 -2.87 26.78 -1.64
C LEU A 137 -1.81 27.73 -1.09
N PRO A 138 -2.22 28.89 -0.54
CA PRO A 138 -1.28 29.86 0.04
C PRO A 138 -0.69 29.40 1.39
N HIS A 139 -1.36 28.47 2.11
CA HIS A 139 -0.96 27.97 3.42
C HIS A 139 -0.50 26.53 3.35
N ALA A 140 0.20 26.07 4.38
CA ALA A 140 0.65 24.70 4.46
C ALA A 140 -0.52 23.72 4.54
N VAL A 141 -0.32 22.49 4.02
CA VAL A 141 -1.28 21.38 4.10
C VAL A 141 -0.70 20.26 4.94
N GLY A 142 -1.43 19.93 6.02
CA GLY A 142 -1.19 18.74 6.84
C GLY A 142 -2.05 17.57 6.39
N TYR A 143 -1.55 16.36 6.60
CA TYR A 143 -2.29 15.13 6.29
C TYR A 143 -1.70 13.96 7.09
N MET A 144 -2.38 12.82 7.06
CA MET A 144 -1.88 11.52 7.52
C MET A 144 -1.94 10.54 6.35
N ALA A 145 -0.99 9.60 6.29
CA ALA A 145 -0.93 8.60 5.24
C ALA A 145 -0.89 7.18 5.81
N GLU A 146 -1.77 6.31 5.31
CA GLU A 146 -1.71 4.86 5.47
C GLU A 146 -1.28 4.27 4.13
N ILE A 147 -0.14 3.59 4.08
CA ILE A 147 0.31 2.89 2.89
C ILE A 147 -0.24 1.47 2.87
N THR A 148 -0.67 1.03 1.69
CA THR A 148 -0.97 -0.36 1.37
C THR A 148 0.12 -0.88 0.45
N ALA A 149 0.88 -1.87 0.91
CA ALA A 149 2.03 -2.43 0.21
C ALA A 149 1.94 -3.95 0.13
N ILE A 150 2.73 -4.55 -0.77
CA ILE A 150 2.95 -6.00 -0.78
C ILE A 150 4.16 -6.29 0.10
N HIS A 151 3.93 -7.03 1.17
CA HIS A 151 4.98 -7.55 2.04
C HIS A 151 4.86 -9.08 2.10
N GLU A 152 5.92 -9.80 1.73
CA GLU A 152 5.94 -11.27 1.67
C GLU A 152 4.75 -11.87 0.87
N GLY A 153 4.38 -11.23 -0.23
CA GLY A 153 3.27 -11.68 -1.09
C GLY A 153 1.87 -11.44 -0.53
N LYS A 154 1.73 -10.70 0.57
CA LYS A 154 0.44 -10.33 1.18
C LYS A 154 0.27 -8.82 1.20
N LEU A 155 -1.00 -8.38 1.14
CA LEU A 155 -1.33 -6.98 1.38
C LEU A 155 -1.11 -6.64 2.86
N ALA A 156 -0.30 -5.63 3.11
CA ALA A 156 -0.06 -5.09 4.45
C ALA A 156 -0.38 -3.59 4.45
N LYS A 157 -0.97 -3.12 5.53
CA LYS A 157 -1.27 -1.70 5.76
C LYS A 157 -0.48 -1.19 6.95
N ARG A 158 0.08 0.00 6.81
CA ARG A 158 0.74 0.68 7.93
C ARG A 158 0.67 2.19 7.80
N MET A 159 0.64 2.88 8.92
CA MET A 159 0.83 4.33 8.93
C MET A 159 2.24 4.67 8.48
N ALA A 160 2.35 5.67 7.62
CA ALA A 160 3.62 6.23 7.21
C ALA A 160 3.88 7.55 7.94
N GLN A 161 5.14 7.78 8.30
CA GLN A 161 5.56 9.10 8.74
C GLN A 161 5.58 10.02 7.51
N VAL A 162 4.95 11.16 7.61
CA VAL A 162 4.82 12.14 6.52
C VAL A 162 5.01 13.56 7.06
N CYS A 163 5.42 14.47 6.17
CA CYS A 163 5.63 15.87 6.51
C CYS A 163 4.55 16.75 5.87
N ALA A 164 4.12 17.79 6.58
CA ALA A 164 3.25 18.80 6.01
C ALA A 164 3.94 19.52 4.83
N VAL A 165 3.15 19.95 3.85
CA VAL A 165 3.63 20.59 2.62
C VAL A 165 3.42 22.10 2.71
N PRO A 166 4.48 22.92 2.58
CA PRO A 166 4.36 24.38 2.59
C PRO A 166 3.39 24.90 1.53
N GLY A 167 2.83 26.09 1.76
CA GLY A 167 2.01 26.78 0.78
C GLY A 167 2.76 27.02 -0.54
N ALA A 168 2.08 26.88 -1.66
CA ALA A 168 2.65 26.95 -3.01
C ALA A 168 3.87 26.03 -3.24
N GLY A 169 3.94 24.92 -2.48
CA GLY A 169 5.09 24.02 -2.43
C GLY A 169 4.82 22.63 -2.97
N THR A 170 5.90 21.86 -3.06
CA THR A 170 5.87 20.45 -3.43
C THR A 170 6.71 19.65 -2.42
N ASN A 171 6.26 18.45 -2.07
CA ASN A 171 7.00 17.53 -1.22
C ASN A 171 7.00 16.12 -1.80
N TYR A 172 7.95 15.31 -1.33
CA TYR A 172 8.08 13.90 -1.66
C TYR A 172 8.22 13.07 -0.40
N GLU A 173 7.46 12.00 -0.33
CA GLU A 173 7.66 10.91 0.62
C GLU A 173 8.16 9.68 -0.14
N MET A 174 9.06 8.90 0.46
CA MET A 174 9.69 7.76 -0.20
C MET A 174 9.69 6.56 0.73
N TRP A 175 9.39 5.38 0.17
CA TRP A 175 9.37 4.12 0.92
C TRP A 175 10.08 3.01 0.14
N PRO A 176 10.80 2.10 0.82
CA PRO A 176 11.47 0.97 0.16
C PRO A 176 10.50 -0.15 -0.25
N ASP A 177 9.24 -0.07 0.19
CA ASP A 177 8.24 -1.10 -0.11
C ASP A 177 7.57 -0.83 -1.46
N PRO A 178 7.12 -1.88 -2.17
CA PRO A 178 6.26 -1.74 -3.34
C PRO A 178 4.84 -1.33 -2.92
N VAL A 179 4.60 -0.02 -2.83
CA VAL A 179 3.32 0.56 -2.44
C VAL A 179 2.33 0.46 -3.60
N ILE A 180 1.13 -0.08 -3.32
CA ILE A 180 0.04 -0.22 -4.27
C ILE A 180 -0.88 0.99 -4.21
N ALA A 181 -1.13 1.48 -2.99
CA ALA A 181 -1.99 2.63 -2.73
C ALA A 181 -1.57 3.37 -1.46
N VAL A 182 -1.92 4.64 -1.40
CA VAL A 182 -1.84 5.45 -0.19
C VAL A 182 -3.23 5.97 0.13
N THR A 183 -3.69 5.76 1.36
CA THR A 183 -4.91 6.38 1.88
C THR A 183 -4.53 7.61 2.70
N LEU A 184 -4.95 8.77 2.23
CA LEU A 184 -4.69 10.06 2.86
C LEU A 184 -5.90 10.49 3.67
N SER A 185 -5.68 10.92 4.90
CA SER A 185 -6.73 11.35 5.82
C SER A 185 -6.33 12.62 6.56
N LYS A 186 -7.29 13.27 7.21
CA LYS A 186 -7.07 14.53 7.93
C LYS A 186 -6.38 15.60 7.08
N ILE A 187 -6.72 15.63 5.79
CA ILE A 187 -6.18 16.61 4.85
C ILE A 187 -6.80 17.97 5.19
N ALA A 188 -5.98 18.92 5.58
CA ALA A 188 -6.45 20.25 5.98
C ALA A 188 -5.35 21.28 5.80
N GLU A 189 -5.74 22.55 5.59
CA GLU A 189 -4.84 23.67 5.74
C GLU A 189 -4.40 23.80 7.19
N ILE A 190 -3.13 24.11 7.41
CA ILE A 190 -2.56 24.37 8.73
C ILE A 190 -1.76 25.68 8.68
N ALA A 191 -1.55 26.29 9.84
CA ALA A 191 -0.66 27.44 9.92
C ALA A 191 0.78 27.05 9.57
N ASP A 192 1.49 27.92 8.85
CA ASP A 192 2.85 27.65 8.34
C ASP A 192 3.89 27.43 9.44
N ASP A 193 3.64 27.97 10.65
CA ASP A 193 4.46 27.71 11.84
C ASP A 193 4.26 26.31 12.45
N LYS A 194 3.29 25.54 11.96
CA LYS A 194 2.97 24.18 12.41
C LYS A 194 3.40 23.09 11.44
N ILE A 195 4.27 23.42 10.49
CA ILE A 195 4.84 22.43 9.58
C ILE A 195 5.70 21.45 10.39
N THR A 196 5.26 20.21 10.47
CA THR A 196 5.94 19.11 11.19
C THR A 196 5.82 17.82 10.43
N CYS A 197 6.76 16.91 10.65
CA CYS A 197 6.65 15.51 10.22
C CYS A 197 5.98 14.67 11.34
N LYS A 198 5.10 13.73 10.99
CA LYS A 198 4.35 12.88 11.94
C LYS A 198 4.46 11.42 11.54
#